data_9b59c9ee4cb605c34e8f4bd98056b288
#
_entry.id   9b59c9ee4cb605c34e8f4bd98056b288
#
_cell.length_a   1.000
_cell.length_b   1.000
_cell.length_c   1.000
_cell.angle_alpha   90.00
_cell.angle_beta   90.00
_cell.angle_gamma   90.00
#
_symmetry.space_group_name_H-M   'P 1'
#
loop_
_entity.id
_entity.type
_entity.pdbx_description
1 polymer ?
#
loop_
_entity_poly.entity_id
_entity_poly.type
_entity_poly.pdbx_seq_one_letter_code
_entity_poly.pdbx_strand_id
1 'polypeptide(L)'
;LTTMHWIKGNNHRHNIRTNAMIDKTFTSIGLSIKADMAYEKTDFLIAQSGEMTQNHSHHATAGLSTSFQKLSWLRLSATITANYYWERSSIRRSDVLSSYITNTALYLFPTKNTELKIKFYNLTNEVTDGHYHTCGLLDANLNYKINKVWEAGLTVTNLLNTTSYITTQYTGINTFTSTLPLRNREIMVHLQMRL
;
A
#
# COMPACT_ATOMS: atom_id res chain seq x y z
N LEU A 1 -1.23 1.50 40.85
CA LEU A 1 -0.44 2.74 40.96
C LEU A 1 0.59 2.74 39.82
N THR A 2 0.41 3.63 38.84
CA THR A 2 1.38 3.83 37.75
C THR A 2 2.39 4.85 38.24
N THR A 3 3.61 4.43 38.49
CA THR A 3 4.73 5.33 38.83
C THR A 3 5.38 5.84 37.55
N MET A 4 5.34 7.16 37.32
CA MET A 4 6.11 7.81 36.27
C MET A 4 7.52 8.09 36.76
N HIS A 5 8.52 7.57 36.08
CA HIS A 5 9.91 7.89 36.31
C HIS A 5 10.43 8.78 35.14
N TRP A 6 11.00 9.93 35.50
CA TRP A 6 11.65 10.81 34.55
C TRP A 6 13.12 10.39 34.41
N ILE A 7 13.54 10.08 33.17
CA ILE A 7 14.93 9.76 32.86
C ILE A 7 15.52 10.94 32.10
N LYS A 8 16.61 11.50 32.63
CA LYS A 8 17.36 12.56 31.95
C LYS A 8 18.27 11.92 30.90
N GLY A 9 18.02 12.19 29.62
CA GLY A 9 18.86 11.71 28.52
C GLY A 9 18.86 12.70 27.36
N ASN A 10 20.00 12.82 26.66
CA ASN A 10 20.09 13.50 25.36
C ASN A 10 19.50 12.55 24.31
N ASN A 11 18.25 12.77 23.94
CA ASN A 11 17.61 11.96 22.90
C ASN A 11 17.92 12.57 21.53
N HIS A 12 19.02 12.16 20.94
CA HIS A 12 19.38 12.51 19.57
C HIS A 12 18.81 11.46 18.62
N ARG A 13 18.00 11.91 17.66
CA ARG A 13 17.51 11.08 16.56
C ARG A 13 18.35 11.40 15.32
N HIS A 14 19.02 10.40 14.77
CA HIS A 14 19.72 10.50 13.49
C HIS A 14 18.93 9.72 12.43
N ASN A 15 18.66 10.37 11.31
CA ASN A 15 17.98 9.76 10.18
C ASN A 15 18.85 9.91 8.93
N ILE A 16 19.08 8.79 8.25
CA ILE A 16 19.73 8.73 6.93
C ILE A 16 18.75 8.12 5.96
N ARG A 17 18.43 8.85 4.88
CA ARG A 17 17.56 8.37 3.82
C ARG A 17 18.27 8.43 2.48
N THR A 18 18.21 7.34 1.74
CA THR A 18 18.73 7.22 0.37
C THR A 18 17.63 6.72 -0.53
N ASN A 19 17.51 7.28 -1.73
CA ASN A 19 16.54 6.83 -2.74
C ASN A 19 17.18 6.84 -4.13
N ALA A 20 16.76 5.90 -4.96
CA ALA A 20 17.10 5.81 -6.38
C ALA A 20 15.83 5.54 -7.19
N MET A 21 15.77 6.09 -8.40
CA MET A 21 14.64 5.92 -9.29
C MET A 21 15.14 5.87 -10.74
N ILE A 22 14.55 4.95 -11.52
CA ILE A 22 14.72 4.85 -12.97
C ILE A 22 13.34 4.87 -13.60
N ASP A 23 13.16 5.69 -14.62
CA ASP A 23 11.92 5.81 -15.39
C ASP A 23 12.24 5.73 -16.89
N LYS A 24 11.46 4.94 -17.62
CA LYS A 24 11.57 4.79 -19.07
C LYS A 24 10.20 4.69 -19.72
N THR A 25 9.93 5.59 -20.65
CA THR A 25 8.76 5.55 -21.51
C THR A 25 9.13 5.11 -22.92
N PHE A 26 8.47 4.07 -23.40
CA PHE A 26 8.56 3.52 -24.76
C PHE A 26 7.35 4.01 -25.55
N THR A 27 7.47 5.18 -26.16
CA THR A 27 6.35 5.86 -26.86
C THR A 27 5.81 5.04 -28.03
N SER A 28 6.68 4.30 -28.73
CA SER A 28 6.29 3.46 -29.89
C SER A 28 5.27 2.37 -29.52
N ILE A 29 5.37 1.82 -28.32
CA ILE A 29 4.46 0.78 -27.82
C ILE A 29 3.51 1.28 -26.73
N GLY A 30 3.61 2.55 -26.33
CA GLY A 30 2.75 3.16 -25.30
C GLY A 30 2.94 2.57 -23.91
N LEU A 31 4.16 2.11 -23.59
CA LEU A 31 4.52 1.48 -22.33
C LEU A 31 5.45 2.40 -21.53
N SER A 32 5.12 2.66 -20.26
CA SER A 32 6.01 3.30 -19.30
C SER A 32 6.33 2.32 -18.17
N ILE A 33 7.60 2.28 -17.77
CA ILE A 33 8.10 1.46 -16.67
C ILE A 33 8.90 2.37 -15.76
N LYS A 34 8.60 2.31 -14.46
CA LYS A 34 9.31 3.02 -13.41
C LYS A 34 9.71 2.03 -12.32
N ALA A 35 10.97 2.02 -11.95
CA ALA A 35 11.48 1.30 -10.80
C ALA A 35 12.03 2.31 -9.79
N ASP A 36 11.71 2.13 -8.52
CA ASP A 36 12.20 2.95 -7.42
C ASP A 36 12.63 2.10 -6.24
N MET A 37 13.63 2.60 -5.52
CA MET A 37 14.11 2.01 -4.28
C MET A 37 14.38 3.12 -3.28
N ALA A 38 14.06 2.85 -2.01
CA ALA A 38 14.41 3.73 -0.91
C ALA A 38 14.92 2.91 0.27
N TYR A 39 15.86 3.49 1.00
CA TYR A 39 16.34 2.95 2.26
C TYR A 39 16.43 4.07 3.29
N GLU A 40 15.90 3.79 4.47
CA GLU A 40 15.93 4.70 5.60
C GLU A 40 16.49 3.99 6.83
N LYS A 41 17.45 4.61 7.50
CA LYS A 41 17.98 4.20 8.80
C LYS A 41 17.70 5.31 9.80
N THR A 42 17.12 4.96 10.94
CA THR A 42 16.87 5.89 12.05
C THR A 42 17.49 5.33 13.32
N ASP A 43 18.38 6.12 13.92
CA ASP A 43 19.00 5.82 15.21
C ASP A 43 18.33 6.68 16.29
N PHE A 44 17.86 6.07 17.38
CA PHE A 44 17.19 6.74 18.48
C PHE A 44 17.38 5.98 19.80
N LEU A 45 17.14 6.66 20.91
CA LEU A 45 17.21 6.07 22.26
C LEU A 45 15.81 5.65 22.72
N ILE A 46 15.72 4.47 23.33
CA ILE A 46 14.53 3.95 23.97
C ILE A 46 14.79 3.79 25.46
N ALA A 47 13.87 4.28 26.28
CA ALA A 47 13.89 4.01 27.71
C ALA A 47 13.25 2.64 27.99
N GLN A 48 14.02 1.72 28.56
CA GLN A 48 13.55 0.40 28.96
C GLN A 48 14.06 0.06 30.35
N SER A 49 13.17 -0.31 31.26
CA SER A 49 13.52 -0.69 32.63
C SER A 49 14.39 0.33 33.39
N GLY A 50 14.20 1.63 33.07
CA GLY A 50 14.98 2.70 33.71
C GLY A 50 16.31 3.02 33.05
N GLU A 51 16.71 2.30 32.02
CA GLU A 51 17.94 2.54 31.25
C GLU A 51 17.63 3.03 29.82
N MET A 52 18.52 3.86 29.27
CA MET A 52 18.45 4.33 27.89
C MET A 52 19.22 3.38 26.99
N THR A 53 18.53 2.75 26.05
CA THR A 53 19.08 1.78 25.11
C THR A 53 19.06 2.34 23.69
N GLN A 54 20.15 2.19 22.96
CA GLN A 54 20.20 2.58 21.56
C GLN A 54 19.44 1.60 20.70
N ASN A 55 18.55 2.13 19.84
CA ASN A 55 17.80 1.38 18.85
C ASN A 55 18.11 1.89 17.43
N HIS A 56 18.19 0.96 16.50
CA HIS A 56 18.41 1.20 15.08
C HIS A 56 17.20 0.63 14.32
N SER A 57 16.40 1.50 13.74
CA SER A 57 15.30 1.12 12.87
C SER A 57 15.72 1.23 11.40
N HIS A 58 15.38 0.26 10.62
CA HIS A 58 15.70 0.19 9.20
C HIS A 58 14.42 -0.06 8.40
N HIS A 59 14.27 0.67 7.31
CA HIS A 59 13.18 0.50 6.37
C HIS A 59 13.72 0.51 4.94
N ALA A 60 13.47 -0.56 4.19
CA ALA A 60 13.80 -0.66 2.78
C ALA A 60 12.53 -0.83 1.96
N THR A 61 12.42 -0.09 0.87
CA THR A 61 11.29 -0.15 -0.05
C THR A 61 11.79 -0.36 -1.46
N ALA A 62 11.15 -1.23 -2.23
CA ALA A 62 11.38 -1.39 -3.66
C ALA A 62 10.04 -1.36 -4.39
N GLY A 63 9.92 -0.51 -5.41
CA GLY A 63 8.72 -0.31 -6.19
C GLY A 63 8.97 -0.57 -7.68
N LEU A 64 7.97 -1.16 -8.34
CA LEU A 64 7.89 -1.28 -9.78
C LEU A 64 6.51 -0.85 -10.24
N SER A 65 6.46 0.17 -11.10
CA SER A 65 5.23 0.68 -11.69
C SER A 65 5.28 0.55 -13.19
N THR A 66 4.17 0.16 -13.79
CA THR A 66 4.02 0.11 -15.24
C THR A 66 2.69 0.70 -15.67
N SER A 67 2.66 1.36 -16.81
CA SER A 67 1.42 1.79 -17.45
C SER A 67 1.49 1.55 -18.96
N PHE A 68 0.35 1.11 -19.51
CA PHE A 68 0.16 0.87 -20.92
C PHE A 68 -1.09 1.61 -21.42
N GLN A 69 -0.94 2.39 -22.51
CA GLN A 69 -2.03 3.20 -23.06
C GLN A 69 -1.95 3.46 -24.56
N LYS A 70 -1.38 2.52 -25.31
CA LYS A 70 -1.31 2.64 -26.77
C LYS A 70 -2.65 2.44 -27.46
N LEU A 71 -3.48 1.54 -26.90
CA LEU A 71 -4.75 1.16 -27.51
C LEU A 71 -5.86 2.13 -27.05
N SER A 72 -6.69 2.59 -27.97
CA SER A 72 -7.79 3.50 -27.65
C SER A 72 -8.84 2.87 -26.74
N TRP A 73 -8.98 1.55 -26.80
CA TRP A 73 -9.97 0.77 -26.06
C TRP A 73 -9.44 0.16 -24.76
N LEU A 74 -8.12 0.27 -24.48
CA LEU A 74 -7.48 -0.33 -23.30
C LEU A 74 -6.46 0.61 -22.67
N ARG A 75 -6.56 0.78 -21.36
CA ARG A 75 -5.50 1.35 -20.51
C ARG A 75 -5.27 0.42 -19.32
N LEU A 76 -4.02 0.18 -19.00
CA LEU A 76 -3.61 -0.64 -17.87
C LEU A 76 -2.56 0.11 -17.05
N SER A 77 -2.69 0.07 -15.73
CA SER A 77 -1.62 0.46 -14.81
C SER A 77 -1.46 -0.58 -13.72
N ALA A 78 -0.23 -0.86 -13.35
CA ALA A 78 0.08 -1.75 -12.23
C ALA A 78 1.27 -1.20 -11.45
N THR A 79 1.21 -1.33 -10.13
CA THR A 79 2.29 -1.00 -9.20
C THR A 79 2.44 -2.13 -8.21
N ILE A 80 3.67 -2.58 -8.01
CA ILE A 80 4.03 -3.56 -6.98
C ILE A 80 5.06 -2.88 -6.09
N THR A 81 4.85 -2.90 -4.78
CA THR A 81 5.77 -2.34 -3.79
C THR A 81 6.08 -3.41 -2.75
N ALA A 82 7.35 -3.65 -2.51
CA ALA A 82 7.86 -4.48 -1.43
C ALA A 82 8.45 -3.57 -0.34
N ASN A 83 8.07 -3.81 0.91
CA ASN A 83 8.59 -3.10 2.06
C ASN A 83 9.20 -4.12 3.03
N TYR A 84 10.37 -3.77 3.57
CA TYR A 84 11.09 -4.56 4.56
C TYR A 84 11.40 -3.68 5.74
N TYR A 85 11.05 -4.13 6.93
CA TYR A 85 11.21 -3.42 8.18
C TYR A 85 11.95 -4.28 9.19
N TRP A 86 13.01 -3.77 9.84
CA TRP A 86 13.70 -4.47 10.93
C TRP A 86 14.28 -3.49 11.92
N GLU A 87 14.40 -3.93 13.15
CA GLU A 87 14.98 -3.16 14.24
C GLU A 87 16.14 -3.92 14.91
N ARG A 88 17.12 -3.19 15.39
CA ARG A 88 18.24 -3.71 16.17
C ARG A 88 18.46 -2.83 17.38
N SER A 89 18.48 -3.46 18.55
CA SER A 89 18.89 -2.83 19.80
C SER A 89 19.93 -3.70 20.49
N SER A 90 20.59 -3.21 21.53
CA SER A 90 21.50 -4.00 22.34
C SER A 90 20.80 -5.15 23.09
N ILE A 91 19.48 -5.05 23.27
CA ILE A 91 18.67 -6.00 24.04
C ILE A 91 17.94 -6.98 23.12
N ARG A 92 17.54 -6.55 21.91
CA ARG A 92 16.74 -7.34 20.97
C ARG A 92 17.15 -7.09 19.52
N ARG A 93 17.21 -8.16 18.76
CA ARG A 93 17.21 -8.12 17.30
C ARG A 93 15.84 -8.58 16.83
N SER A 94 15.11 -7.70 16.16
CA SER A 94 13.86 -8.12 15.53
C SER A 94 14.13 -8.90 14.25
N ASP A 95 13.21 -9.77 13.90
CA ASP A 95 13.14 -10.36 12.58
C ASP A 95 12.73 -9.30 11.55
N VAL A 96 12.92 -9.61 10.28
CA VAL A 96 12.52 -8.71 9.19
C VAL A 96 11.01 -8.89 8.98
N LEU A 97 10.23 -7.82 9.16
CA LEU A 97 8.83 -7.80 8.69
C LEU A 97 8.80 -7.38 7.24
N SER A 98 8.14 -8.17 6.43
CA SER A 98 7.93 -7.88 5.01
C SER A 98 6.46 -7.62 4.68
N SER A 99 6.23 -6.71 3.74
CA SER A 99 4.89 -6.50 3.17
C SER A 99 4.97 -6.23 1.67
N TYR A 100 3.98 -6.71 0.95
CA TYR A 100 3.88 -6.57 -0.50
C TYR A 100 2.53 -5.95 -0.84
N ILE A 101 2.57 -4.84 -1.57
CA ILE A 101 1.38 -4.11 -1.99
C ILE A 101 1.31 -4.16 -3.51
N THR A 102 0.18 -4.62 -4.04
CA THR A 102 -0.10 -4.59 -5.48
C THR A 102 -1.32 -3.74 -5.73
N ASN A 103 -1.19 -2.77 -6.65
CA ASN A 103 -2.28 -1.96 -7.15
C ASN A 103 -2.36 -2.13 -8.67
N THR A 104 -3.52 -2.52 -9.17
CA THR A 104 -3.75 -2.66 -10.61
C THR A 104 -5.04 -1.94 -10.97
N ALA A 105 -5.04 -1.18 -12.05
CA ALA A 105 -6.22 -0.58 -12.62
C ALA A 105 -6.28 -0.87 -14.13
N LEU A 106 -7.38 -1.48 -14.55
CA LEU A 106 -7.71 -1.78 -15.92
C LEU A 106 -8.89 -0.92 -16.35
N TYR A 107 -8.76 -0.21 -17.46
CA TYR A 107 -9.83 0.56 -18.09
C TYR A 107 -10.07 -0.02 -19.48
N LEU A 108 -11.29 -0.42 -19.73
CA LEU A 108 -11.76 -0.90 -21.03
C LEU A 108 -12.79 0.07 -21.58
N PHE A 109 -12.67 0.41 -22.84
CA PHE A 109 -13.57 1.28 -23.59
C PHE A 109 -14.12 0.49 -24.81
N PRO A 110 -15.04 -0.48 -24.57
CA PRO A 110 -15.56 -1.35 -25.65
C PRO A 110 -16.24 -0.55 -26.75
N THR A 111 -16.86 0.57 -26.35
CA THR A 111 -17.47 1.54 -27.26
C THR A 111 -17.14 2.96 -26.82
N LYS A 112 -17.45 3.97 -27.65
CA LYS A 112 -17.31 5.39 -27.28
C LYS A 112 -18.20 5.81 -26.10
N ASN A 113 -19.22 5.02 -25.79
CA ASN A 113 -20.20 5.30 -24.77
C ASN A 113 -20.04 4.42 -23.52
N THR A 114 -19.15 3.42 -23.54
CA THR A 114 -19.00 2.46 -22.45
C THR A 114 -17.60 2.50 -21.88
N GLU A 115 -17.52 2.66 -20.57
CA GLU A 115 -16.28 2.55 -19.79
C GLU A 115 -16.46 1.47 -18.71
N LEU A 116 -15.58 0.48 -18.71
CA LEU A 116 -15.45 -0.49 -17.63
C LEU A 116 -14.10 -0.27 -16.96
N LYS A 117 -14.14 0.01 -15.65
CA LYS A 117 -12.98 0.18 -14.80
C LYS A 117 -12.93 -0.93 -13.77
N ILE A 118 -11.82 -1.65 -13.73
CA ILE A 118 -11.56 -2.70 -12.73
C ILE A 118 -10.33 -2.26 -11.94
N LYS A 119 -10.44 -2.26 -10.61
CA LYS A 119 -9.33 -1.99 -9.71
C LYS A 119 -9.10 -3.20 -8.83
N PHE A 120 -7.87 -3.62 -8.74
CA PHE A 120 -7.43 -4.65 -7.82
C PHE A 120 -6.37 -4.08 -6.88
N TYR A 121 -6.60 -4.24 -5.60
CA TYR A 121 -5.66 -3.94 -4.54
C TYR A 121 -5.38 -5.22 -3.77
N ASN A 122 -4.12 -5.51 -3.54
CA ASN A 122 -3.71 -6.62 -2.70
C ASN A 122 -2.62 -6.16 -1.74
N LEU A 123 -2.80 -6.49 -0.47
CA LEU A 123 -1.78 -6.39 0.56
C LEU A 123 -1.50 -7.77 1.11
N THR A 124 -0.25 -8.19 1.04
CA THR A 124 0.27 -9.36 1.75
C THR A 124 1.24 -8.83 2.81
N ASN A 125 0.94 -9.06 4.07
CA ASN A 125 1.68 -8.52 5.19
C ASN A 125 2.10 -9.66 6.13
N GLU A 126 3.36 -9.65 6.53
CA GLU A 126 3.85 -10.58 7.56
C GLU A 126 3.29 -10.17 8.91
N VAL A 127 2.66 -11.11 9.60
CA VAL A 127 2.02 -10.89 10.91
C VAL A 127 2.92 -11.37 12.04
N THR A 128 3.55 -12.52 11.85
CA THR A 128 4.57 -13.09 12.73
C THR A 128 5.58 -13.80 11.85
N ASP A 129 6.72 -14.14 12.39
CA ASP A 129 7.82 -14.77 11.67
C ASP A 129 7.36 -15.86 10.68
N GLY A 130 7.51 -15.57 9.39
CA GLY A 130 7.12 -16.44 8.28
C GLY A 130 5.62 -16.63 8.06
N HIS A 131 4.73 -16.00 8.85
CA HIS A 131 3.28 -16.09 8.67
C HIS A 131 2.72 -14.83 8.02
N TYR A 132 2.10 -14.99 6.86
CA TYR A 132 1.55 -13.89 6.06
C TYR A 132 0.03 -13.86 6.12
N HIS A 133 -0.52 -12.66 6.17
CA HIS A 133 -1.93 -12.38 5.95
C HIS A 133 -2.10 -11.60 4.65
N THR A 134 -3.02 -12.08 3.80
CA THR A 134 -3.32 -11.47 2.51
C THR A 134 -4.72 -10.87 2.52
N CYS A 135 -4.81 -9.60 2.13
CA CYS A 135 -6.06 -8.87 1.94
C CYS A 135 -6.17 -8.44 0.48
N GLY A 136 -7.12 -9.01 -0.25
CA GLY A 136 -7.43 -8.66 -1.64
C GLY A 136 -8.74 -7.89 -1.72
N LEU A 137 -8.76 -6.77 -2.45
CA LEU A 137 -9.96 -5.99 -2.77
C LEU A 137 -10.07 -5.87 -4.28
N LEU A 138 -11.24 -6.16 -4.81
CA LEU A 138 -11.55 -6.03 -6.24
C LEU A 138 -12.80 -5.17 -6.40
N ASP A 139 -12.65 -4.04 -7.10
CA ASP A 139 -13.73 -3.12 -7.42
C ASP A 139 -13.96 -3.09 -8.92
N ALA A 140 -15.21 -3.01 -9.33
CA ALA A 140 -15.60 -2.83 -10.72
C ALA A 140 -16.57 -1.67 -10.85
N ASN A 141 -16.38 -0.85 -11.87
CA ASN A 141 -17.30 0.24 -12.22
C ASN A 141 -17.57 0.21 -13.72
N LEU A 142 -18.84 0.12 -14.07
CA LEU A 142 -19.32 0.19 -15.45
C LEU A 142 -20.12 1.47 -15.62
N ASN A 143 -19.70 2.33 -16.54
CA ASN A 143 -20.42 3.54 -16.94
C ASN A 143 -20.89 3.42 -18.39
N TYR A 144 -22.12 3.79 -18.64
CA TYR A 144 -22.71 3.80 -19.97
C TYR A 144 -23.42 5.13 -20.26
N LYS A 145 -22.94 5.84 -21.28
CA LYS A 145 -23.56 7.07 -21.77
C LYS A 145 -24.73 6.70 -22.69
N ILE A 146 -25.94 6.84 -22.16
CA ILE A 146 -27.18 6.57 -22.90
C ILE A 146 -27.35 7.58 -24.05
N ASN A 147 -27.11 8.86 -23.74
CA ASN A 147 -27.08 9.96 -24.70
C ASN A 147 -26.27 11.13 -24.17
N LYS A 148 -26.38 12.33 -24.74
CA LYS A 148 -25.62 13.53 -24.33
C LYS A 148 -25.99 14.03 -22.92
N VAL A 149 -27.20 13.67 -22.44
CA VAL A 149 -27.79 14.16 -21.18
C VAL A 149 -27.70 13.08 -20.08
N TRP A 150 -27.93 11.82 -20.43
CA TRP A 150 -28.04 10.74 -19.45
C TRP A 150 -26.88 9.77 -19.47
N GLU A 151 -26.40 9.44 -18.28
CA GLU A 151 -25.38 8.42 -18.04
C GLU A 151 -25.88 7.48 -16.92
N ALA A 152 -25.80 6.17 -17.14
CA ALA A 152 -26.08 5.14 -16.15
C ALA A 152 -24.79 4.46 -15.73
N GLY A 153 -24.71 4.05 -14.47
CA GLY A 153 -23.55 3.34 -13.98
C GLY A 153 -23.90 2.27 -12.95
N LEU A 154 -23.01 1.27 -12.90
CA LEU A 154 -23.02 0.18 -11.93
C LEU A 154 -21.67 0.14 -11.26
N THR A 155 -21.63 0.24 -9.94
CA THR A 155 -20.41 0.13 -9.14
C THR A 155 -20.54 -1.08 -8.21
N VAL A 156 -19.54 -1.94 -8.23
CA VAL A 156 -19.39 -3.05 -7.30
C VAL A 156 -18.09 -2.85 -6.55
N THR A 157 -18.16 -2.71 -5.23
CA THR A 157 -17.01 -2.59 -4.36
C THR A 157 -16.80 -3.86 -3.57
N ASN A 158 -15.54 -4.18 -3.29
CA ASN A 158 -15.14 -5.37 -2.56
C ASN A 158 -15.77 -6.67 -3.11
N LEU A 159 -15.67 -6.90 -4.43
CA LEU A 159 -16.25 -8.05 -5.12
C LEU A 159 -15.80 -9.39 -4.51
N LEU A 160 -14.57 -9.46 -3.98
CA LEU A 160 -14.02 -10.64 -3.29
C LEU A 160 -14.62 -10.86 -1.89
N ASN A 161 -15.37 -9.88 -1.38
CA ASN A 161 -15.99 -9.90 -0.05
C ASN A 161 -14.96 -10.12 1.08
N THR A 162 -13.81 -9.49 1.00
CA THR A 162 -12.81 -9.49 2.06
C THR A 162 -13.33 -8.73 3.27
N THR A 163 -13.33 -9.36 4.45
CA THR A 163 -13.99 -8.82 5.65
C THR A 163 -13.03 -8.23 6.68
N SER A 164 -11.73 -8.46 6.54
CA SER A 164 -10.74 -7.96 7.48
C SER A 164 -9.44 -7.54 6.80
N TYR A 165 -8.78 -6.56 7.40
CA TYR A 165 -7.46 -6.08 7.04
C TYR A 165 -6.57 -6.16 8.28
N ILE A 166 -5.47 -6.94 8.18
CA ILE A 166 -4.54 -7.14 9.29
C ILE A 166 -3.20 -6.54 8.92
N THR A 167 -2.66 -5.69 9.80
CA THR A 167 -1.32 -5.11 9.65
C THR A 167 -0.50 -5.34 10.90
N THR A 168 0.80 -5.52 10.72
CA THR A 168 1.78 -5.59 11.80
C THR A 168 2.84 -4.52 11.60
N GLN A 169 3.23 -3.87 12.67
CA GLN A 169 4.23 -2.81 12.68
C GLN A 169 5.16 -2.96 13.89
N TYR A 170 6.42 -2.59 13.72
CA TYR A 170 7.34 -2.42 14.84
C TYR A 170 7.29 -0.98 15.36
N THR A 171 7.22 -0.85 16.67
CA THR A 171 7.32 0.44 17.38
C THR A 171 8.33 0.32 18.51
N GLY A 172 9.57 0.59 18.21
CA GLY A 172 10.65 0.41 19.16
C GLY A 172 10.85 -1.07 19.49
N ILE A 173 10.59 -1.45 20.75
CA ILE A 173 10.71 -2.82 21.24
C ILE A 173 9.42 -3.65 21.11
N ASN A 174 8.33 -3.02 20.68
CA ASN A 174 7.02 -3.66 20.63
C ASN A 174 6.62 -4.02 19.18
N THR A 175 5.90 -5.12 19.03
CA THR A 175 5.22 -5.47 17.81
C THR A 175 3.74 -5.18 17.97
N PHE A 176 3.17 -4.41 17.05
CA PHE A 176 1.77 -4.02 17.05
C PHE A 176 1.05 -4.70 15.90
N THR A 177 0.05 -5.52 16.20
CA THR A 177 -0.84 -6.09 15.18
C THR A 177 -2.21 -5.45 15.33
N SER A 178 -2.72 -4.88 14.24
CA SER A 178 -4.03 -4.25 14.15
C SER A 178 -4.91 -4.99 13.18
N THR A 179 -6.15 -5.26 13.57
CA THR A 179 -7.18 -5.84 12.71
C THR A 179 -8.30 -4.82 12.53
N LEU A 180 -8.55 -4.43 11.28
CA LEU A 180 -9.63 -3.51 10.93
C LEU A 180 -10.72 -4.29 10.19
N PRO A 181 -11.99 -4.21 10.63
CA PRO A 181 -13.12 -4.76 9.87
C PRO A 181 -13.34 -3.94 8.61
N LEU A 182 -13.57 -4.62 7.50
CA LEU A 182 -13.89 -4.01 6.22
C LEU A 182 -15.39 -4.14 5.93
N ARG A 183 -15.93 -3.19 5.16
CA ARG A 183 -17.30 -3.31 4.64
C ARG A 183 -17.38 -4.49 3.69
N ASN A 184 -18.49 -5.21 3.76
CA ASN A 184 -18.83 -6.29 2.85
C ASN A 184 -18.98 -5.76 1.41
N ARG A 185 -19.18 -6.68 0.47
CA ARG A 185 -19.50 -6.34 -0.91
C ARG A 185 -20.72 -5.40 -0.99
N GLU A 186 -20.55 -4.33 -1.74
CA GLU A 186 -21.62 -3.36 -2.02
C GLU A 186 -21.85 -3.26 -3.52
N ILE A 187 -23.12 -3.16 -3.92
CA ILE A 187 -23.53 -2.96 -5.30
C ILE A 187 -24.38 -1.69 -5.34
N MET A 188 -23.99 -0.74 -6.17
CA MET A 188 -24.67 0.54 -6.35
C MET A 188 -24.99 0.76 -7.83
N VAL A 189 -26.20 1.20 -8.08
CA VAL A 189 -26.64 1.68 -9.40
C VAL A 189 -26.85 3.19 -9.31
N HIS A 190 -26.35 3.92 -10.28
CA HIS A 190 -26.56 5.37 -10.36
C HIS A 190 -27.03 5.80 -11.74
N LEU A 191 -27.83 6.84 -11.76
CA LEU A 191 -28.27 7.53 -12.96
C LEU A 191 -27.92 9.01 -12.80
N GLN A 192 -27.15 9.54 -13.75
CA GLN A 192 -26.72 10.94 -13.74
C GLN A 192 -27.31 11.67 -14.94
N MET A 193 -27.86 12.86 -14.70
CA MET A 193 -28.28 13.80 -15.73
C MET A 193 -27.28 14.97 -15.79
N ARG A 194 -26.82 15.28 -16.98
CA ARG A 194 -26.01 16.49 -17.27
C ARG A 194 -26.94 17.58 -17.84
N LEU A 195 -27.00 18.69 -17.15
CA LEU A 195 -27.75 19.88 -17.55
C LEU A 195 -26.88 20.77 -18.44
#